data_478bd407bf4c904e1ac84c5b411d19dc
#
_entry.id   478bd407bf4c904e1ac84c5b411d19dc
#
_cell.length_a   1.000
_cell.length_b   1.000
_cell.length_c   1.000
_cell.angle_alpha   90.00
_cell.angle_beta   90.00
_cell.angle_gamma   90.00
#
_symmetry.space_group_name_H-M   'P 1'
#
loop_
_entity.id
_entity.type
_entity.pdbx_description
1 polymer ?
#
loop_
_entity_poly.entity_id
_entity_poly.type
_entity_poly.pdbx_seq_one_letter_code
_entity_poly.pdbx_strand_id
1 'polypeptide(L)'
;MARAEVFAPDEVAVVHVMNRVVRRCYLLGNDPVSGKNYDHRKVMIENQLQRLAGAFGIDLLGFAIMSNHFHLILRSRPDVVSTWDDTEVARRWLLICPVRKNSAGDPEDPNEFELNSIRNDPRKLETIRLRLSDLGWWMRVLCQYIAVRANREDHELGKFWQSRFRAVRLLDEAALLACAAYVWRNGDRHRGRSQSPFRHT
;
A
#
# COMPACT_ATOMS: atom_id res chain seq x y z
N MET A 1 12.17 11.81 11.62
CA MET A 1 10.97 12.54 12.01
C MET A 1 9.92 11.58 12.51
N ALA A 2 9.28 11.86 13.62
CA ALA A 2 8.16 11.11 14.13
C ALA A 2 6.92 11.38 13.23
N ARG A 3 5.96 10.46 13.21
CA ARG A 3 4.77 10.51 12.35
C ARG A 3 3.92 11.77 12.53
N ALA A 4 3.82 12.26 13.77
CA ALA A 4 3.08 13.48 14.13
C ALA A 4 3.68 14.77 13.56
N GLU A 5 4.89 14.70 12.99
CA GLU A 5 5.59 15.85 12.42
C GLU A 5 5.34 16.03 10.91
N VAL A 6 4.69 15.05 10.24
CA VAL A 6 4.50 15.11 8.78
C VAL A 6 3.19 15.81 8.43
N PHE A 7 2.08 15.48 9.10
CA PHE A 7 0.76 16.12 8.97
C PHE A 7 -0.19 15.66 10.08
N ALA A 8 -1.25 16.43 10.34
CA ALA A 8 -2.29 16.07 11.31
C ALA A 8 -3.17 14.91 10.78
N PRO A 9 -3.72 14.03 11.65
CA PRO A 9 -4.52 12.88 11.25
C PRO A 9 -5.79 13.23 10.47
N ASP A 10 -6.33 14.42 10.67
CA ASP A 10 -7.55 14.98 10.05
C ASP A 10 -7.25 15.83 8.81
N GLU A 11 -5.98 15.95 8.41
CA GLU A 11 -5.56 16.78 7.30
C GLU A 11 -5.50 15.99 5.99
N VAL A 12 -6.02 16.58 4.91
CA VAL A 12 -5.76 16.13 3.55
C VAL A 12 -4.34 16.52 3.17
N ALA A 13 -3.46 15.53 3.06
CA ALA A 13 -2.05 15.78 2.76
C ALA A 13 -1.55 14.85 1.66
N VAL A 14 -0.69 15.38 0.78
CA VAL A 14 0.02 14.60 -0.23
C VAL A 14 1.43 14.31 0.26
N VAL A 15 1.83 13.06 0.19
CA VAL A 15 3.14 12.60 0.67
C VAL A 15 3.83 11.71 -0.35
N HIS A 16 5.14 11.88 -0.45
CA HIS A 16 6.03 10.95 -1.11
C HIS A 16 6.55 9.95 -0.09
N VAL A 17 6.33 8.68 -0.35
CA VAL A 17 6.74 7.58 0.53
C VAL A 17 7.77 6.71 -0.18
N MET A 18 8.79 6.28 0.56
CA MET A 18 9.81 5.35 0.09
C MET A 18 10.07 4.28 1.14
N ASN A 19 10.25 3.04 0.69
CA ASN A 19 10.78 1.97 1.53
C ASN A 19 11.78 1.10 0.76
N ARG A 20 12.76 0.53 1.47
CA ARG A 20 13.86 -0.25 0.90
C ARG A 20 14.00 -1.59 1.61
N VAL A 21 14.24 -2.64 0.83
CA VAL A 21 14.52 -3.98 1.35
C VAL A 21 15.97 -4.11 1.84
N VAL A 22 16.23 -5.10 2.68
CA VAL A 22 17.58 -5.44 3.10
C VAL A 22 18.41 -6.01 1.93
N ARG A 23 19.72 -6.16 2.09
CA ARG A 23 20.58 -6.75 1.07
C ARG A 23 20.09 -8.15 0.67
N ARG A 24 20.17 -8.45 -0.63
CA ARG A 24 19.76 -9.71 -1.27
C ARG A 24 18.27 -10.01 -1.22
N CYS A 25 17.43 -9.06 -0.80
CA CYS A 25 16.00 -9.14 -1.04
C CYS A 25 15.64 -8.33 -2.27
N TYR A 26 14.76 -8.87 -3.12
CA TYR A 26 14.35 -8.22 -4.36
C TYR A 26 12.84 -8.07 -4.41
N LEU A 27 12.39 -6.92 -4.96
CA LEU A 27 10.98 -6.66 -5.28
C LEU A 27 10.66 -7.01 -6.73
N LEU A 28 11.68 -6.94 -7.60
CA LEU A 28 11.61 -7.33 -9.02
C LEU A 28 13.01 -7.48 -9.62
N GLY A 29 13.09 -7.99 -10.84
CA GLY A 29 14.32 -8.14 -11.60
C GLY A 29 15.08 -9.43 -11.30
N ASN A 30 16.29 -9.53 -11.79
CA ASN A 30 17.14 -10.72 -11.62
C ASN A 30 18.12 -10.51 -10.46
N ASP A 31 18.28 -11.54 -9.64
CA ASP A 31 19.41 -11.61 -8.71
C ASP A 31 20.67 -12.01 -9.49
N PRO A 32 21.70 -11.17 -9.53
CA PRO A 32 22.92 -11.45 -10.29
C PRO A 32 23.74 -12.61 -9.70
N VAL A 33 23.47 -13.02 -8.45
CA VAL A 33 24.19 -14.10 -7.77
C VAL A 33 23.53 -15.46 -8.01
N SER A 34 22.21 -15.54 -7.78
CA SER A 34 21.45 -16.79 -7.95
C SER A 34 20.85 -16.97 -9.35
N GLY A 35 20.80 -15.92 -10.16
CA GLY A 35 20.09 -15.91 -11.45
C GLY A 35 18.57 -15.95 -11.35
N LYS A 36 18.00 -15.97 -10.14
CA LYS A 36 16.54 -16.04 -9.91
C LYS A 36 15.87 -14.74 -10.36
N ASN A 37 14.75 -14.86 -11.09
CA ASN A 37 13.92 -13.74 -11.53
C ASN A 37 12.76 -13.52 -10.55
N TYR A 38 12.51 -12.24 -10.20
CA TYR A 38 11.50 -11.80 -9.24
C TYR A 38 10.42 -10.90 -9.85
N ASP A 39 10.30 -10.83 -11.17
CA ASP A 39 9.36 -9.92 -11.86
C ASP A 39 7.89 -10.20 -11.49
N HIS A 40 7.54 -11.43 -11.14
CA HIS A 40 6.21 -11.81 -10.66
C HIS A 40 5.82 -11.08 -9.36
N ARG A 41 6.80 -10.68 -8.53
CA ARG A 41 6.54 -9.90 -7.30
C ARG A 41 6.00 -8.50 -7.61
N LYS A 42 6.40 -7.91 -8.74
CA LYS A 42 5.86 -6.62 -9.19
C LYS A 42 4.35 -6.71 -9.34
N VAL A 43 3.84 -7.71 -10.05
CA VAL A 43 2.40 -7.94 -10.24
C VAL A 43 1.69 -8.14 -8.89
N MET A 44 2.29 -8.92 -8.00
CA MET A 44 1.77 -9.15 -6.65
C MET A 44 1.67 -7.83 -5.86
N ILE A 45 2.67 -6.95 -5.96
CA ILE A 45 2.70 -5.65 -5.27
C ILE A 45 1.67 -4.71 -5.90
N GLU A 46 1.57 -4.63 -7.23
CA GLU A 46 0.60 -3.79 -7.95
C GLU A 46 -0.84 -4.18 -7.59
N ASN A 47 -1.16 -5.46 -7.54
CA ASN A 47 -2.48 -5.95 -7.11
C ASN A 47 -2.78 -5.53 -5.65
N GLN A 48 -1.78 -5.61 -4.77
CA GLN A 48 -1.97 -5.18 -3.38
C GLN A 48 -2.15 -3.64 -3.27
N LEU A 49 -1.40 -2.86 -4.05
CA LEU A 49 -1.56 -1.40 -4.12
C LEU A 49 -2.99 -1.03 -4.55
N GLN A 50 -3.50 -1.67 -5.60
CA GLN A 50 -4.87 -1.45 -6.08
C GLN A 50 -5.91 -1.82 -5.02
N ARG A 51 -5.75 -2.95 -4.34
CA ARG A 51 -6.63 -3.38 -3.26
C ARG A 51 -6.65 -2.38 -2.11
N LEU A 52 -5.50 -1.88 -1.69
CA LEU A 52 -5.41 -0.89 -0.61
C LEU A 52 -6.01 0.45 -1.03
N ALA A 53 -5.78 0.92 -2.26
CA ALA A 53 -6.39 2.13 -2.79
C ALA A 53 -7.92 2.05 -2.83
N GLY A 54 -8.48 0.85 -3.11
CA GLY A 54 -9.93 0.63 -3.09
C GLY A 54 -10.55 0.55 -1.70
N ALA A 55 -9.78 0.20 -0.67
CA ALA A 55 -10.30 -0.03 0.68
C ALA A 55 -10.07 1.14 1.65
N PHE A 56 -8.91 1.81 1.59
CA PHE A 56 -8.60 2.96 2.44
C PHE A 56 -9.10 4.28 1.86
N GLY A 57 -9.32 5.28 2.71
CA GLY A 57 -9.43 6.68 2.30
C GLY A 57 -8.05 7.28 2.05
N ILE A 58 -7.29 6.65 1.16
CA ILE A 58 -5.96 7.09 0.75
C ILE A 58 -5.83 6.85 -0.75
N ASP A 59 -5.71 7.93 -1.51
CA ASP A 59 -5.52 7.86 -2.95
C ASP A 59 -4.07 7.50 -3.28
N LEU A 60 -3.89 6.57 -4.21
CA LEU A 60 -2.60 6.28 -4.83
C LEU A 60 -2.46 7.11 -6.10
N LEU A 61 -1.72 8.23 -6.03
CA LEU A 61 -1.53 9.15 -7.14
C LEU A 61 -0.44 8.68 -8.12
N GLY A 62 0.51 7.88 -7.64
CA GLY A 62 1.56 7.33 -8.48
C GLY A 62 2.47 6.37 -7.71
N PHE A 63 3.14 5.50 -8.44
CA PHE A 63 4.12 4.58 -7.85
C PHE A 63 5.22 4.19 -8.82
N ALA A 64 6.36 3.82 -8.26
CA ALA A 64 7.45 3.13 -8.97
C ALA A 64 8.01 2.02 -8.08
N ILE A 65 8.06 0.81 -8.63
CA ILE A 65 8.66 -0.35 -7.97
C ILE A 65 9.99 -0.61 -8.67
N MET A 66 11.06 -0.65 -7.89
CA MET A 66 12.43 -0.93 -8.36
C MET A 66 12.92 -2.22 -7.73
N SER A 67 14.07 -2.70 -8.16
CA SER A 67 14.58 -4.01 -7.71
C SER A 67 14.66 -4.16 -6.19
N ASN A 68 15.03 -3.11 -5.46
CA ASN A 68 15.25 -3.17 -4.01
C ASN A 68 14.54 -2.08 -3.20
N HIS A 69 13.69 -1.27 -3.81
CA HIS A 69 12.89 -0.25 -3.14
C HIS A 69 11.70 0.16 -3.99
N PHE A 70 10.76 0.87 -3.38
CA PHE A 70 9.65 1.48 -4.09
C PHE A 70 9.44 2.93 -3.68
N HIS A 71 8.81 3.69 -4.56
CA HIS A 71 8.30 5.04 -4.31
C HIS A 71 6.80 5.07 -4.53
N LEU A 72 6.08 5.76 -3.65
CA LEU A 72 4.64 5.97 -3.75
C LEU A 72 4.34 7.45 -3.55
N ILE A 73 3.35 7.97 -4.28
CA ILE A 73 2.74 9.27 -4.02
C ILE A 73 1.33 8.99 -3.54
N LEU A 74 1.07 9.32 -2.28
CA LEU A 74 -0.19 9.03 -1.59
C LEU A 74 -0.84 10.34 -1.14
N ARG A 75 -2.19 10.39 -1.20
CA ARG A 75 -2.98 11.47 -0.64
C ARG A 75 -3.92 10.92 0.42
N SER A 76 -3.77 11.37 1.67
CA SER A 76 -4.68 11.07 2.77
C SER A 76 -6.01 11.79 2.57
N ARG A 77 -7.13 11.09 2.78
CA ARG A 77 -8.50 11.59 2.56
C ARG A 77 -9.40 11.36 3.79
N PRO A 78 -9.05 11.91 4.97
CA PRO A 78 -9.92 11.84 6.14
C PRO A 78 -11.29 12.51 5.90
N ASP A 79 -11.33 13.53 5.02
CA ASP A 79 -12.55 14.18 4.55
C ASP A 79 -13.54 13.20 3.90
N VAL A 80 -13.04 12.26 3.10
CA VAL A 80 -13.87 11.21 2.47
C VAL A 80 -14.27 10.16 3.50
N VAL A 81 -13.35 9.71 4.35
CA VAL A 81 -13.62 8.69 5.38
C VAL A 81 -14.69 9.16 6.37
N SER A 82 -14.75 10.45 6.68
CA SER A 82 -15.77 11.03 7.57
C SER A 82 -17.18 10.92 7.01
N THR A 83 -17.35 10.81 5.69
CA THR A 83 -18.68 10.68 5.04
C THR A 83 -19.18 9.24 4.96
N TRP A 84 -18.33 8.24 5.23
CA TRP A 84 -18.73 6.82 5.17
C TRP A 84 -19.65 6.48 6.34
N ASP A 85 -20.69 5.73 6.06
CA ASP A 85 -21.52 5.14 7.12
C ASP A 85 -20.80 3.99 7.84
N ASP A 86 -21.36 3.53 8.92
CA ASP A 86 -20.75 2.51 9.77
C ASP A 86 -20.61 1.15 9.06
N THR A 87 -21.52 0.86 8.14
CA THR A 87 -21.46 -0.36 7.32
C THR A 87 -20.32 -0.31 6.32
N GLU A 88 -20.14 0.83 5.66
CA GLU A 88 -19.04 1.02 4.71
C GLU A 88 -17.69 0.98 5.42
N VAL A 89 -17.55 1.58 6.59
CA VAL A 89 -16.33 1.49 7.42
C VAL A 89 -16.03 0.04 7.80
N ALA A 90 -17.04 -0.70 8.27
CA ALA A 90 -16.89 -2.11 8.64
C ALA A 90 -16.51 -2.98 7.42
N ARG A 91 -17.19 -2.79 6.29
CA ARG A 91 -16.95 -3.53 5.04
C ARG A 91 -15.54 -3.30 4.52
N ARG A 92 -15.10 -2.04 4.42
CA ARG A 92 -13.75 -1.69 3.96
C ARG A 92 -12.67 -2.28 4.85
N TRP A 93 -12.86 -2.23 6.16
CA TRP A 93 -11.92 -2.86 7.10
C TRP A 93 -11.82 -4.37 6.90
N LEU A 94 -12.94 -5.07 6.74
CA LEU A 94 -12.96 -6.51 6.54
C LEU A 94 -12.37 -6.95 5.19
N LEU A 95 -12.40 -6.10 4.16
CA LEU A 95 -11.65 -6.33 2.93
C LEU A 95 -10.13 -6.28 3.13
N ILE A 96 -9.64 -5.50 4.10
CA ILE A 96 -8.21 -5.39 4.42
C ILE A 96 -7.78 -6.48 5.40
N CYS A 97 -8.58 -6.68 6.46
CA CYS A 97 -8.36 -7.60 7.55
C CYS A 97 -9.49 -8.65 7.56
N PRO A 98 -9.54 -9.56 6.57
CA PRO A 98 -10.64 -10.50 6.42
C PRO A 98 -10.67 -11.53 7.55
N VAL A 99 -11.87 -11.84 8.02
CA VAL A 99 -12.13 -12.97 8.93
C VAL A 99 -12.08 -14.28 8.12
N ARG A 100 -12.70 -14.27 6.93
CA ARG A 100 -12.77 -15.41 6.01
C ARG A 100 -12.01 -15.12 4.71
N LYS A 101 -11.49 -16.19 4.12
CA LYS A 101 -10.83 -16.16 2.82
C LYS A 101 -11.32 -17.33 1.97
N ASN A 102 -11.43 -17.10 0.67
CA ASN A 102 -11.73 -18.14 -0.30
C ASN A 102 -10.54 -19.11 -0.50
N SER A 103 -10.74 -20.14 -1.31
CA SER A 103 -9.70 -21.14 -1.62
C SER A 103 -8.46 -20.53 -2.30
N ALA A 104 -8.58 -19.38 -2.96
CA ALA A 104 -7.46 -18.65 -3.56
C ALA A 104 -6.70 -17.77 -2.55
N GLY A 105 -7.22 -17.65 -1.31
CA GLY A 105 -6.64 -16.83 -0.25
C GLY A 105 -7.05 -15.36 -0.30
N ASP A 106 -8.04 -15.02 -1.15
CA ASP A 106 -8.60 -13.67 -1.22
C ASP A 106 -9.71 -13.48 -0.18
N PRO A 107 -9.96 -12.25 0.28
CA PRO A 107 -11.07 -11.95 1.17
C PRO A 107 -12.40 -12.38 0.57
N GLU A 108 -13.22 -13.05 1.35
CA GLU A 108 -14.65 -13.19 1.03
C GLU A 108 -15.41 -11.91 1.39
N ASP A 109 -16.55 -11.68 0.71
CA ASP A 109 -17.42 -10.59 1.08
C ASP A 109 -17.92 -10.77 2.52
N PRO A 110 -17.84 -9.71 3.35
CA PRO A 110 -18.28 -9.78 4.74
C PRO A 110 -19.76 -10.08 4.86
N ASN A 111 -20.11 -11.02 5.72
CA ASN A 111 -21.49 -11.30 6.06
C ASN A 111 -22.00 -10.35 7.18
N GLU A 112 -23.31 -10.36 7.41
CA GLU A 112 -23.95 -9.49 8.43
C GLU A 112 -23.40 -9.71 9.85
N PHE A 113 -23.03 -10.92 10.21
CA PHE A 113 -22.44 -11.20 11.52
C PHE A 113 -21.07 -10.51 11.66
N GLU A 114 -20.25 -10.59 10.65
CA GLU A 114 -18.93 -9.94 10.61
C GLU A 114 -19.06 -8.42 10.64
N LEU A 115 -19.99 -7.85 9.85
CA LEU A 115 -20.29 -6.41 9.87
C LEU A 115 -20.76 -5.94 11.24
N ASN A 116 -21.69 -6.68 11.86
CA ASN A 116 -22.23 -6.39 13.19
C ASN A 116 -21.16 -6.46 14.28
N SER A 117 -20.15 -7.32 14.13
CA SER A 117 -19.03 -7.41 15.07
C SER A 117 -18.19 -6.12 15.17
N ILE A 118 -18.35 -5.23 14.18
CA ILE A 118 -17.70 -3.91 14.14
C ILE A 118 -18.73 -2.82 14.44
N ARG A 119 -19.87 -2.82 13.76
CA ARG A 119 -20.92 -1.77 13.89
C ARG A 119 -21.47 -1.63 15.31
N ASN A 120 -21.60 -2.75 16.04
CA ASN A 120 -22.17 -2.77 17.40
C ASN A 120 -21.15 -2.38 18.50
N ASP A 121 -19.90 -2.07 18.12
CA ASP A 121 -18.90 -1.57 19.06
C ASP A 121 -18.41 -0.17 18.60
N PRO A 122 -18.99 0.90 19.18
CA PRO A 122 -18.66 2.26 18.78
C PRO A 122 -17.17 2.62 18.92
N ARG A 123 -16.49 2.09 19.95
CA ARG A 123 -15.05 2.36 20.16
C ARG A 123 -14.19 1.68 19.10
N LYS A 124 -14.54 0.45 18.75
CA LYS A 124 -13.87 -0.31 17.67
C LYS A 124 -14.10 0.36 16.33
N LEU A 125 -15.32 0.77 16.04
CA LEU A 125 -15.71 1.45 14.82
C LEU A 125 -14.94 2.77 14.65
N GLU A 126 -14.89 3.61 15.67
CA GLU A 126 -14.13 4.86 15.68
C GLU A 126 -12.63 4.62 15.41
N THR A 127 -12.06 3.63 16.11
CA THR A 127 -10.67 3.24 15.90
C THR A 127 -10.41 2.80 14.46
N ILE A 128 -11.33 2.05 13.87
CA ILE A 128 -11.23 1.57 12.48
C ILE A 128 -11.35 2.75 11.50
N ARG A 129 -12.28 3.67 11.73
CA ARG A 129 -12.47 4.87 10.94
C ARG A 129 -11.18 5.69 10.85
N LEU A 130 -10.53 5.94 11.98
CA LEU A 130 -9.23 6.63 12.03
C LEU A 130 -8.12 5.85 11.27
N ARG A 131 -8.10 4.53 11.37
CA ARG A 131 -7.10 3.69 10.67
C ARG A 131 -7.27 3.71 9.16
N LEU A 132 -8.50 3.84 8.66
CA LEU A 132 -8.78 3.84 7.23
C LEU A 132 -8.26 5.09 6.49
N SER A 133 -7.95 6.19 7.18
CA SER A 133 -7.28 7.37 6.64
C SER A 133 -5.80 7.48 7.08
N ASP A 134 -5.32 6.56 7.94
CA ASP A 134 -3.96 6.62 8.48
C ASP A 134 -2.93 6.01 7.51
N LEU A 135 -2.04 6.84 7.00
CA LEU A 135 -0.95 6.44 6.11
C LEU A 135 -0.09 5.30 6.67
N GLY A 136 0.14 5.28 7.95
CA GLY A 136 0.98 4.25 8.52
C GLY A 136 0.28 2.91 8.67
N TRP A 137 -1.04 2.88 8.84
CA TRP A 137 -1.79 1.64 8.74
C TRP A 137 -1.75 1.11 7.32
N TRP A 138 -1.96 1.98 6.34
CA TRP A 138 -1.83 1.64 4.92
C TRP A 138 -0.45 1.04 4.61
N MET A 139 0.61 1.73 5.00
CA MET A 139 1.99 1.27 4.81
C MET A 139 2.32 0.00 5.60
N ARG A 140 1.78 -0.15 6.80
CA ARG A 140 1.93 -1.37 7.61
C ARG A 140 1.36 -2.58 6.87
N VAL A 141 0.13 -2.46 6.36
CA VAL A 141 -0.53 -3.57 5.63
C VAL A 141 0.25 -3.91 4.37
N LEU A 142 0.66 -2.92 3.57
CA LEU A 142 1.47 -3.13 2.37
C LEU A 142 2.79 -3.83 2.69
N CYS A 143 3.57 -3.26 3.60
CA CYS A 143 4.90 -3.77 3.92
C CYS A 143 4.86 -5.16 4.54
N GLN A 144 3.88 -5.44 5.40
CA GLN A 144 3.69 -6.77 5.99
C GLN A 144 3.30 -7.80 4.91
N TYR A 145 2.36 -7.46 4.02
CA TYR A 145 1.94 -8.33 2.92
C TYR A 145 3.12 -8.74 2.04
N ILE A 146 3.93 -7.78 1.60
CA ILE A 146 5.11 -8.01 0.76
C ILE A 146 6.13 -8.88 1.50
N ALA A 147 6.49 -8.50 2.74
CA ALA A 147 7.52 -9.20 3.50
C ALA A 147 7.17 -10.67 3.78
N VAL A 148 5.92 -10.95 4.19
CA VAL A 148 5.48 -12.32 4.49
C VAL A 148 5.53 -13.20 3.26
N ARG A 149 5.08 -12.68 2.10
CA ARG A 149 5.06 -13.45 0.85
C ARG A 149 6.47 -13.66 0.29
N ALA A 150 7.28 -12.60 0.28
CA ALA A 150 8.66 -12.70 -0.19
C ALA A 150 9.52 -13.64 0.67
N ASN A 151 9.45 -13.51 1.99
CA ASN A 151 10.19 -14.39 2.91
C ASN A 151 9.74 -15.87 2.77
N ARG A 152 8.43 -16.11 2.60
CA ARG A 152 7.91 -17.47 2.37
C ARG A 152 8.45 -18.06 1.06
N GLU A 153 8.45 -17.28 -0.01
CA GLU A 153 8.98 -17.69 -1.32
C GLU A 153 10.48 -17.93 -1.30
N ASP A 154 11.22 -17.10 -0.57
CA ASP A 154 12.68 -17.22 -0.46
C ASP A 154 13.12 -18.25 0.59
N HIS A 155 12.16 -18.85 1.35
CA HIS A 155 12.43 -19.72 2.50
C HIS A 155 13.30 -19.05 3.56
N GLU A 156 13.15 -17.71 3.70
CA GLU A 156 13.93 -16.90 4.61
C GLU A 156 13.12 -16.51 5.85
N LEU A 157 13.81 -16.40 6.96
CA LEU A 157 13.28 -15.90 8.22
C LEU A 157 13.93 -14.56 8.54
N GLY A 158 13.12 -13.60 9.03
CA GLY A 158 13.67 -12.37 9.55
C GLY A 158 13.24 -11.11 8.81
N LYS A 159 14.13 -10.13 8.81
CA LYS A 159 13.83 -8.75 8.42
C LYS A 159 13.89 -8.59 6.90
N PHE A 160 12.76 -8.30 6.28
CA PHE A 160 12.68 -7.99 4.85
C PHE A 160 12.98 -6.51 4.53
N TRP A 161 12.49 -5.59 5.35
CA TRP A 161 12.68 -4.14 5.17
C TRP A 161 13.88 -3.64 5.97
N GLN A 162 14.68 -2.76 5.36
CA GLN A 162 15.87 -2.18 6.00
C GLN A 162 15.51 -1.35 7.22
N SER A 163 14.43 -0.58 7.13
CA SER A 163 13.92 0.29 8.19
C SER A 163 12.42 0.50 8.03
N ARG A 164 11.84 1.34 8.88
CA ARG A 164 10.51 1.91 8.63
C ARG A 164 10.55 2.75 7.35
N PHE A 165 9.43 2.86 6.66
CA PHE A 165 9.30 3.72 5.48
C PHE A 165 9.62 5.19 5.83
N ARG A 166 10.10 5.93 4.85
CA ARG A 166 10.28 7.37 4.92
C ARG A 166 9.12 8.04 4.22
N ALA A 167 8.62 9.13 4.79
CA ALA A 167 7.58 9.97 4.20
C ALA A 167 8.02 11.43 4.20
N VAL A 168 7.79 12.12 3.09
CA VAL A 168 8.05 13.54 2.91
C VAL A 168 6.77 14.17 2.37
N ARG A 169 6.29 15.22 3.04
CA ARG A 169 5.13 15.99 2.60
C ARG A 169 5.47 16.76 1.32
N LEU A 170 4.56 16.75 0.37
CA LEU A 170 4.60 17.58 -0.83
C LEU A 170 3.70 18.79 -0.59
N LEU A 171 4.30 19.96 -0.51
CA LEU A 171 3.63 21.18 -0.03
C LEU A 171 2.90 21.95 -1.13
N ASP A 172 3.32 21.76 -2.39
CA ASP A 172 2.77 22.48 -3.53
C ASP A 172 2.70 21.61 -4.79
N GLU A 173 2.05 22.14 -5.81
CA GLU A 173 1.86 21.45 -7.09
C GLU A 173 3.20 21.21 -7.82
N ALA A 174 4.14 22.12 -7.71
CA ALA A 174 5.46 21.98 -8.33
C ALA A 174 6.23 20.82 -7.73
N ALA A 175 6.21 20.66 -6.39
CA ALA A 175 6.78 19.51 -5.70
C ALA A 175 6.09 18.21 -6.08
N LEU A 176 4.76 18.22 -6.23
CA LEU A 176 4.00 17.04 -6.68
C LEU A 176 4.38 16.64 -8.10
N LEU A 177 4.42 17.58 -9.06
CA LEU A 177 4.79 17.32 -10.45
C LEU A 177 6.24 16.84 -10.57
N ALA A 178 7.17 17.46 -9.86
CA ALA A 178 8.58 17.03 -9.83
C ALA A 178 8.72 15.60 -9.29
N CYS A 179 8.00 15.29 -8.21
CA CYS A 179 7.99 13.97 -7.61
C CYS A 179 7.34 12.94 -8.56
N ALA A 180 6.23 13.27 -9.20
CA ALA A 180 5.54 12.40 -10.16
C ALA A 180 6.45 12.10 -11.38
N ALA A 181 7.13 13.10 -11.94
CA ALA A 181 8.09 12.93 -13.02
C ALA A 181 9.27 12.03 -12.61
N TYR A 182 9.78 12.20 -11.38
CA TYR A 182 10.83 11.33 -10.83
C TYR A 182 10.36 9.88 -10.69
N VAL A 183 9.18 9.66 -10.10
CA VAL A 183 8.58 8.34 -9.89
C VAL A 183 8.32 7.67 -11.24
N TRP A 184 7.77 8.39 -12.21
CA TRP A 184 7.49 7.86 -13.55
C TRP A 184 8.77 7.46 -14.29
N ARG A 185 9.78 8.35 -14.35
CA ARG A 185 11.05 8.07 -15.02
C ARG A 185 11.78 6.85 -14.43
N ASN A 186 11.65 6.61 -13.13
CA ASN A 186 12.23 5.43 -12.49
C ASN A 186 11.40 4.17 -12.72
N GLY A 187 10.07 4.28 -12.85
CA GLY A 187 9.18 3.18 -13.22
C GLY A 187 9.43 2.67 -14.66
N ASP A 188 9.68 3.57 -15.61
CA ASP A 188 9.89 3.23 -17.02
C ASP A 188 11.26 2.58 -17.29
N ARG A 189 12.30 2.89 -16.52
CA ARG A 189 13.61 2.23 -16.63
C ARG A 189 13.52 0.71 -16.44
N HIS A 190 12.48 0.21 -15.81
CA HIS A 190 12.22 -1.21 -15.59
C HIS A 190 11.09 -1.77 -16.48
N ARG A 191 10.45 -0.94 -17.33
CA ARG A 191 9.46 -1.37 -18.32
C ARG A 191 10.04 -1.92 -19.62
N GLY A 192 11.34 -1.97 -19.77
CA GLY A 192 11.98 -2.56 -20.92
C GLY A 192 11.70 -4.05 -21.04
N ARG A 193 10.51 -4.41 -21.57
CA ARG A 193 10.00 -5.65 -22.14
C ARG A 193 8.66 -6.15 -21.59
N SER A 194 7.64 -5.30 -21.49
CA SER A 194 6.29 -5.83 -21.61
C SER A 194 5.32 -4.72 -22.05
N GLN A 195 4.52 -5.05 -23.05
CA GLN A 195 3.58 -4.20 -23.75
C GLN A 195 2.51 -3.62 -22.80
N SER A 196 2.19 -2.36 -23.01
CA SER A 196 1.11 -1.60 -22.39
C SER A 196 -0.26 -2.25 -22.65
N PRO A 197 -1.12 -2.44 -21.63
CA PRO A 197 -2.52 -2.79 -21.82
C PRO A 197 -3.49 -1.68 -21.36
N PHE A 198 -3.18 -0.40 -21.54
CA PHE A 198 -4.17 0.65 -21.37
C PHE A 198 -4.20 1.52 -22.62
N ARG A 199 -5.01 1.10 -23.63
CA ARG A 199 -5.59 2.00 -24.60
C ARG A 199 -6.97 2.41 -24.09
N HIS A 200 -7.16 3.71 -23.97
CA HIS A 200 -8.45 4.34 -23.76
C HIS A 200 -9.39 4.04 -24.93
N THR A 201 -10.58 3.59 -24.62
CA THR A 201 -11.81 3.89 -25.34
C THR A 201 -12.81 4.40 -24.33
#